data_ffb27dd7515c558bd8c86512f78e8c86
#
_entry.id   ffb27dd7515c558bd8c86512f78e8c86
#
_cell.length_a   1.000
_cell.length_b   1.000
_cell.length_c   1.000
_cell.angle_alpha   90.00
_cell.angle_beta   90.00
_cell.angle_gamma   90.00
#
_symmetry.space_group_name_H-M   'P 1'
#
loop_
_entity.id
_entity.type
_entity.pdbx_description
1 polymer ?
#
loop_
_entity_poly.entity_id
_entity_poly.type
_entity_poly.pdbx_seq_one_letter_code
_entity_poly.pdbx_strand_id
1 'polypeptide(L)'
;GIQILVRPDPQVIWKSEKKNKLWHTADARYHRSSTGGGEWQFFKKVPPAWKIKYKDLTFNIKTMGFKHTGLFPEQAVNWDYVRDIIRVSGRNDVKVLNLFAYTGGACLKEGASVVHVDASKGMTLWAKENAKDSGVADKPVRWIVDDCIKFVQREIRRGNKYDIIILDPPSYGRGPKGEIWHLEDQLYDFVQLIEQVLSDDALAVLLNSYTTGLSASVMKYIL
;
A
#
# COMPACT_ATOMS: atom_id res chain seq x y z
N GLY A 1 -3.45 17.64 17.22
CA GLY A 1 -2.42 18.59 16.80
C GLY A 1 -1.83 18.18 15.47
N ILE A 2 -1.12 19.10 14.79
CA ILE A 2 -0.40 18.83 13.54
C ILE A 2 1.02 18.41 13.90
N GLN A 3 1.51 17.33 13.30
CA GLN A 3 2.91 16.89 13.39
C GLN A 3 3.60 17.16 12.04
N ILE A 4 4.73 17.85 12.08
CA ILE A 4 5.51 18.18 10.88
C ILE A 4 6.72 17.26 10.83
N LEU A 5 6.69 16.32 9.87
CA LEU A 5 7.75 15.34 9.67
C LEU A 5 8.49 15.62 8.36
N VAL A 6 9.80 15.69 8.41
CA VAL A 6 10.66 15.82 7.22
C VAL A 6 11.26 14.47 6.89
N ARG A 7 11.04 14.02 5.67
CA ARG A 7 11.55 12.73 5.15
C ARG A 7 12.27 12.93 3.83
N PRO A 8 13.38 12.22 3.56
CA PRO A 8 14.00 12.24 2.25
C PRO A 8 13.13 11.54 1.22
N ASP A 9 13.03 12.12 0.04
CA ASP A 9 12.42 11.49 -1.11
C ASP A 9 13.49 11.36 -2.23
N PRO A 10 13.86 10.13 -2.63
CA PRO A 10 14.88 9.92 -3.65
C PRO A 10 14.46 10.37 -5.05
N GLN A 11 13.16 10.57 -5.30
CA GLN A 11 12.66 11.08 -6.57
C GLN A 11 12.83 12.60 -6.71
N VAL A 12 13.08 13.30 -5.59
CA VAL A 12 13.34 14.75 -5.59
C VAL A 12 14.79 14.99 -5.96
N ILE A 13 15.09 15.08 -7.26
CA ILE A 13 16.43 15.33 -7.81
C ILE A 13 16.77 16.81 -7.98
N TRP A 14 15.81 17.70 -7.77
CA TRP A 14 15.99 19.15 -7.85
C TRP A 14 16.32 19.76 -6.49
N LYS A 15 17.01 20.91 -6.53
CA LYS A 15 17.28 21.69 -5.32
C LYS A 15 16.02 22.46 -4.91
N SER A 16 15.58 22.30 -3.66
CA SER A 16 14.51 23.09 -3.07
C SER A 16 15.12 24.21 -2.21
N GLU A 17 14.65 25.43 -2.38
CA GLU A 17 15.08 26.57 -1.57
C GLU A 17 14.56 26.51 -0.12
N LYS A 18 13.63 25.62 0.18
CA LYS A 18 13.05 25.40 1.52
C LYS A 18 12.53 26.70 2.17
N LYS A 19 11.98 27.62 1.38
CA LYS A 19 11.48 28.92 1.84
C LYS A 19 10.31 28.84 2.84
N ASN A 20 9.55 27.74 2.80
CA ASN A 20 8.43 27.58 3.73
C ASN A 20 8.95 27.38 5.16
N LYS A 21 8.38 28.14 6.11
CA LYS A 21 8.73 28.06 7.55
C LYS A 21 8.63 26.65 8.14
N LEU A 22 7.75 25.80 7.60
CA LEU A 22 7.56 24.43 8.06
C LEU A 22 8.85 23.58 7.97
N TRP A 23 9.74 23.88 7.04
CA TRP A 23 11.04 23.21 6.95
C TRP A 23 11.94 23.46 8.17
N HIS A 24 11.79 24.62 8.82
CA HIS A 24 12.59 25.05 9.96
C HIS A 24 11.91 24.78 11.30
N THR A 25 10.61 24.44 11.30
CA THR A 25 9.81 24.20 12.51
C THR A 25 9.36 22.73 12.60
N ALA A 26 10.01 21.83 11.88
CA ALA A 26 9.71 20.40 11.89
C ALA A 26 9.78 19.82 13.31
N ASP A 27 8.91 18.88 13.60
CA ASP A 27 8.89 18.17 14.89
C ASP A 27 9.88 17.00 14.89
N ALA A 28 10.08 16.36 13.72
CA ALA A 28 11.11 15.35 13.54
C ALA A 28 11.60 15.29 12.08
N ARG A 29 12.82 14.78 11.92
CA ARG A 29 13.45 14.53 10.61
C ARG A 29 14.02 13.13 10.55
N TYR A 30 13.78 12.44 9.44
CA TYR A 30 14.39 11.16 9.17
C TYR A 30 15.72 11.32 8.44
N HIS A 31 16.77 10.73 8.98
CA HIS A 31 18.10 10.66 8.38
C HIS A 31 18.32 9.27 7.80
N ARG A 32 18.60 9.21 6.49
CA ARG A 32 18.90 7.95 5.81
C ARG A 32 20.34 7.54 6.08
N SER A 33 20.56 6.31 6.45
CA SER A 33 21.90 5.72 6.55
C SER A 33 22.46 5.40 5.16
N SER A 34 23.77 5.43 5.00
CA SER A 34 24.47 5.00 3.78
C SER A 34 24.40 3.48 3.54
N THR A 35 24.14 2.71 4.60
CA THR A 35 24.05 1.24 4.56
C THR A 35 22.63 0.71 4.47
N GLY A 36 21.65 1.59 4.30
CA GLY A 36 20.21 1.29 4.31
C GLY A 36 19.56 1.56 5.66
N GLY A 37 18.23 1.77 5.65
CA GLY A 37 17.50 2.20 6.84
C GLY A 37 17.81 3.64 7.23
N GLY A 38 17.79 3.95 8.51
CA GLY A 38 18.06 5.28 9.07
C GLY A 38 17.35 5.48 10.41
N GLU A 39 17.34 6.72 10.87
CA GLU A 39 16.78 7.07 12.17
C GLU A 39 16.01 8.41 12.15
N TRP A 40 15.11 8.56 13.13
CA TRP A 40 14.38 9.79 13.35
C TRP A 40 15.11 10.66 14.38
N GLN A 41 15.43 11.88 13.99
CA GLN A 41 15.86 12.94 14.90
C GLN A 41 14.61 13.72 15.33
N PHE A 42 14.31 13.74 16.63
CA PHE A 42 13.19 14.46 17.18
C PHE A 42 13.64 15.83 17.71
N PHE A 43 12.99 16.89 17.25
CA PHE A 43 13.22 18.27 17.71
C PHE A 43 12.18 18.70 18.74
N LYS A 44 11.01 18.06 18.73
CA LYS A 44 9.92 18.23 19.66
C LYS A 44 9.37 16.89 20.12
N LYS A 45 8.52 16.91 21.12
CA LYS A 45 7.81 15.72 21.58
C LYS A 45 6.79 15.30 20.52
N VAL A 46 7.05 14.19 19.83
CA VAL A 46 6.13 13.55 18.89
C VAL A 46 5.45 12.38 19.62
N PRO A 47 4.14 12.23 19.53
CA PRO A 47 3.46 11.06 20.09
C PRO A 47 4.02 9.77 19.52
N PRO A 48 4.09 8.67 20.30
CA PRO A 48 4.55 7.37 19.78
C PRO A 48 3.64 6.81 18.67
N ALA A 49 2.36 7.19 18.72
CA ALA A 49 1.38 6.93 17.67
C ALA A 49 0.28 7.99 17.69
N TRP A 50 -0.28 8.30 16.54
CA TRP A 50 -1.42 9.21 16.43
C TRP A 50 -2.29 8.79 15.24
N LYS A 51 -3.50 9.37 15.14
CA LYS A 51 -4.44 9.07 14.06
C LYS A 51 -4.57 10.25 13.11
N ILE A 52 -4.67 9.95 11.82
CA ILE A 52 -5.06 10.90 10.80
C ILE A 52 -6.30 10.40 10.09
N LYS A 53 -7.06 11.31 9.49
CA LYS A 53 -8.26 10.98 8.74
C LYS A 53 -8.11 11.38 7.28
N TYR A 54 -8.63 10.52 6.42
CA TYR A 54 -8.88 10.82 5.02
C TYR A 54 -10.33 10.45 4.70
N LYS A 55 -11.17 11.46 4.46
CA LYS A 55 -12.63 11.26 4.33
C LYS A 55 -13.17 10.49 5.56
N ASP A 56 -13.72 9.33 5.33
CA ASP A 56 -14.30 8.43 6.32
C ASP A 56 -13.32 7.34 6.83
N LEU A 57 -12.08 7.36 6.37
CA LEU A 57 -11.03 6.45 6.81
C LEU A 57 -10.18 7.05 7.92
N THR A 58 -9.73 6.21 8.83
CA THR A 58 -8.82 6.55 9.91
C THR A 58 -7.58 5.69 9.83
N PHE A 59 -6.42 6.33 9.80
CA PHE A 59 -5.13 5.65 9.75
C PHE A 59 -4.32 5.92 11.01
N ASN A 60 -3.78 4.88 11.58
CA ASN A 60 -2.80 4.95 12.65
C ASN A 60 -1.43 5.27 12.06
N ILE A 61 -0.78 6.29 12.59
CA ILE A 61 0.53 6.77 12.15
C ILE A 61 1.49 6.64 13.33
N LYS A 62 2.71 6.17 13.05
CA LYS A 62 3.81 6.12 14.02
C LYS A 62 5.15 6.24 13.31
N THR A 63 6.12 6.84 13.98
CA THR A 63 7.51 6.80 13.53
C THR A 63 8.09 5.41 13.83
N MET A 64 8.79 4.85 12.84
CA MET A 64 9.44 3.53 12.92
C MET A 64 10.92 3.68 12.55
N GLY A 65 11.68 2.59 12.60
CA GLY A 65 13.07 2.53 12.10
C GLY A 65 13.23 2.80 10.59
N PHE A 66 12.14 3.15 9.89
CA PHE A 66 12.14 3.52 8.47
C PHE A 66 11.54 4.92 8.28
N LYS A 67 11.76 5.51 7.08
CA LYS A 67 11.17 6.79 6.70
C LYS A 67 9.63 6.77 6.64
N HIS A 68 9.03 5.60 6.43
CA HIS A 68 7.58 5.43 6.31
C HIS A 68 6.92 5.44 7.70
N THR A 69 5.75 6.04 7.77
CA THR A 69 5.02 6.25 9.03
C THR A 69 3.70 5.49 9.10
N GLY A 70 3.51 4.51 8.22
CA GLY A 70 2.31 3.68 8.16
C GLY A 70 1.29 4.11 7.12
N LEU A 71 1.60 5.13 6.32
CA LEU A 71 0.73 5.58 5.25
C LEU A 71 1.55 6.14 4.09
N PHE A 72 1.04 5.92 2.88
CA PHE A 72 1.44 6.56 1.64
C PHE A 72 0.30 7.49 1.19
N PRO A 73 0.35 8.80 1.51
CA PRO A 73 -0.76 9.72 1.24
C PRO A 73 -1.10 9.85 -0.25
N GLU A 74 -0.11 9.64 -1.11
CA GLU A 74 -0.26 9.63 -2.57
C GLU A 74 -1.22 8.55 -3.07
N GLN A 75 -1.40 7.48 -2.32
CA GLN A 75 -2.36 6.41 -2.63
C GLN A 75 -3.83 6.84 -2.49
N ALA A 76 -4.10 8.01 -1.93
CA ALA A 76 -5.46 8.51 -1.76
C ALA A 76 -6.23 8.60 -3.08
N VAL A 77 -5.55 8.96 -4.17
CA VAL A 77 -6.13 9.01 -5.52
C VAL A 77 -6.59 7.61 -5.96
N ASN A 78 -5.77 6.60 -5.70
CA ASN A 78 -6.08 5.22 -6.04
C ASN A 78 -7.23 4.66 -5.20
N TRP A 79 -7.28 5.02 -3.91
CA TRP A 79 -8.42 4.62 -3.06
C TRP A 79 -9.72 5.22 -3.54
N ASP A 80 -9.72 6.49 -3.92
CA ASP A 80 -10.91 7.14 -4.47
C ASP A 80 -11.31 6.51 -5.80
N TYR A 81 -10.36 6.26 -6.69
CA TYR A 81 -10.60 5.64 -7.99
C TYR A 81 -11.26 4.25 -7.84
N VAL A 82 -10.72 3.39 -6.97
CA VAL A 82 -11.28 2.05 -6.74
C VAL A 82 -12.67 2.15 -6.12
N ARG A 83 -12.89 3.06 -5.17
CA ARG A 83 -14.21 3.28 -4.58
C ARG A 83 -15.22 3.73 -5.63
N ASP A 84 -14.82 4.64 -6.51
CA ASP A 84 -15.71 5.15 -7.57
C ASP A 84 -16.05 4.06 -8.58
N ILE A 85 -15.10 3.22 -8.98
CA ILE A 85 -15.36 2.07 -9.86
C ILE A 85 -16.37 1.11 -9.22
N ILE A 86 -16.18 0.73 -7.96
CA ILE A 86 -17.13 -0.16 -7.26
C ILE A 86 -18.53 0.46 -7.23
N ARG A 87 -18.63 1.73 -6.86
CA ARG A 87 -19.90 2.44 -6.78
C ARG A 87 -20.58 2.55 -8.14
N VAL A 88 -19.84 2.91 -9.19
CA VAL A 88 -20.39 3.10 -10.55
C VAL A 88 -20.80 1.77 -11.18
N SER A 89 -20.14 0.68 -10.84
CA SER A 89 -20.48 -0.66 -11.33
C SER A 89 -21.90 -1.10 -10.91
N GLY A 90 -22.45 -0.52 -9.83
CA GLY A 90 -23.72 -0.93 -9.24
C GLY A 90 -23.72 -2.35 -8.65
N ARG A 91 -22.58 -3.02 -8.64
CA ARG A 91 -22.42 -4.38 -8.12
C ARG A 91 -22.24 -4.35 -6.60
N ASN A 92 -22.81 -5.30 -5.91
CA ASN A 92 -22.73 -5.49 -4.46
C ASN A 92 -21.94 -6.74 -4.05
N ASP A 93 -21.42 -7.49 -5.02
CA ASP A 93 -20.69 -8.74 -4.87
C ASP A 93 -19.20 -8.64 -5.27
N VAL A 94 -18.69 -7.42 -5.47
CA VAL A 94 -17.34 -7.15 -5.96
C VAL A 94 -16.28 -7.80 -5.05
N LYS A 95 -15.38 -8.57 -5.65
CA LYS A 95 -14.25 -9.23 -4.99
C LYS A 95 -12.95 -8.51 -5.32
N VAL A 96 -12.28 -8.01 -4.29
CA VAL A 96 -11.02 -7.27 -4.42
C VAL A 96 -9.86 -8.10 -3.89
N LEU A 97 -8.82 -8.27 -4.69
CA LEU A 97 -7.54 -8.83 -4.26
C LEU A 97 -6.52 -7.70 -4.12
N ASN A 98 -6.06 -7.44 -2.90
CA ASN A 98 -5.06 -6.43 -2.59
C ASN A 98 -3.76 -7.13 -2.19
N LEU A 99 -2.74 -7.01 -3.02
CA LEU A 99 -1.43 -7.65 -2.91
C LEU A 99 -0.34 -6.63 -2.58
N PHE A 100 0.64 -7.03 -1.76
CA PHE A 100 1.61 -6.12 -1.14
C PHE A 100 0.91 -5.00 -0.36
N ALA A 101 -0.12 -5.39 0.37
CA ALA A 101 -1.21 -4.51 0.76
C ALA A 101 -0.88 -3.57 1.92
N TYR A 102 0.31 -3.70 2.51
CA TYR A 102 0.84 -2.83 3.56
C TYR A 102 -0.17 -2.61 4.71
N THR A 103 -0.48 -1.37 5.08
CA THR A 103 -1.40 -1.03 6.17
C THR A 103 -2.86 -0.90 5.74
N GLY A 104 -3.18 -1.35 4.52
CA GLY A 104 -4.55 -1.39 4.00
C GLY A 104 -5.03 -0.08 3.40
N GLY A 105 -6.18 -0.15 2.76
CA GLY A 105 -6.82 0.96 2.04
C GLY A 105 -8.33 0.79 1.90
N ALA A 106 -8.93 1.57 1.07
CA ALA A 106 -10.29 2.08 1.13
C ALA A 106 -11.44 1.21 0.57
N CYS A 107 -11.18 0.01 0.03
CA CYS A 107 -12.21 -0.75 -0.73
C CYS A 107 -13.39 -1.25 0.11
N LEU A 108 -13.25 -1.31 1.42
CA LEU A 108 -14.19 -1.98 2.32
C LEU A 108 -15.53 -1.26 2.50
N LYS A 109 -15.57 0.06 2.35
CA LYS A 109 -16.79 0.83 2.64
C LYS A 109 -17.84 0.73 1.54
N GLU A 110 -17.43 0.38 0.33
CA GLU A 110 -18.32 0.27 -0.84
C GLU A 110 -18.97 -1.14 -0.99
N GLY A 111 -18.90 -1.95 0.06
CA GLY A 111 -19.56 -3.26 0.08
C GLY A 111 -18.78 -4.41 -0.55
N ALA A 112 -17.56 -4.16 -1.02
CA ALA A 112 -16.72 -5.21 -1.58
C ALA A 112 -16.21 -6.20 -0.53
N SER A 113 -16.01 -7.45 -0.93
CA SER A 113 -15.24 -8.42 -0.17
C SER A 113 -13.75 -8.29 -0.55
N VAL A 114 -12.87 -8.25 0.45
CA VAL A 114 -11.45 -7.99 0.22
C VAL A 114 -10.59 -9.14 0.72
N VAL A 115 -9.63 -9.55 -0.10
CA VAL A 115 -8.52 -10.39 0.33
C VAL A 115 -7.28 -9.51 0.40
N HIS A 116 -6.80 -9.27 1.61
CA HIS A 116 -5.63 -8.45 1.91
C HIS A 116 -4.44 -9.37 2.16
N VAL A 117 -3.41 -9.27 1.32
CA VAL A 117 -2.22 -10.12 1.37
C VAL A 117 -0.98 -9.26 1.55
N ASP A 118 -0.23 -9.54 2.60
CA ASP A 118 1.07 -8.93 2.85
C ASP A 118 2.00 -9.94 3.52
N ALA A 119 3.28 -9.90 3.18
CA ALA A 119 4.28 -10.79 3.77
C ALA A 119 4.56 -10.48 5.25
N SER A 120 4.31 -9.25 5.68
CA SER A 120 4.57 -8.79 7.04
C SER A 120 3.36 -8.97 7.95
N LYS A 121 3.50 -9.83 8.96
CA LYS A 121 2.49 -9.96 10.01
C LYS A 121 2.21 -8.63 10.72
N GLY A 122 3.26 -7.83 10.93
CA GLY A 122 3.12 -6.52 11.60
C GLY A 122 2.30 -5.53 10.77
N MET A 123 2.48 -5.49 9.45
CA MET A 123 1.69 -4.64 8.55
C MET A 123 0.24 -5.11 8.47
N THR A 124 0.01 -6.41 8.38
CA THR A 124 -1.36 -6.98 8.38
C THR A 124 -2.11 -6.68 9.69
N LEU A 125 -1.45 -6.74 10.84
CA LEU A 125 -2.06 -6.35 12.12
C LEU A 125 -2.39 -4.86 12.15
N TRP A 126 -1.50 -4.01 11.64
CA TRP A 126 -1.74 -2.58 11.55
C TRP A 126 -2.89 -2.23 10.60
N ALA A 127 -3.00 -2.96 9.48
CA ALA A 127 -4.15 -2.84 8.59
C ALA A 127 -5.48 -3.17 9.29
N LYS A 128 -5.50 -4.21 10.13
CA LYS A 128 -6.68 -4.55 10.96
C LYS A 128 -7.04 -3.45 11.94
N GLU A 129 -6.04 -2.81 12.58
CA GLU A 129 -6.26 -1.67 13.47
C GLU A 129 -6.86 -0.49 12.70
N ASN A 130 -6.34 -0.18 11.51
CA ASN A 130 -6.88 0.86 10.64
C ASN A 130 -8.33 0.55 10.22
N ALA A 131 -8.65 -0.69 9.87
CA ALA A 131 -10.01 -1.12 9.54
C ALA A 131 -10.96 -0.94 10.73
N LYS A 132 -10.53 -1.33 11.93
CA LYS A 132 -11.30 -1.13 13.17
C LYS A 132 -11.57 0.35 13.44
N ASP A 133 -10.55 1.17 13.36
CA ASP A 133 -10.65 2.62 13.62
C ASP A 133 -11.44 3.37 12.54
N SER A 134 -11.53 2.80 11.35
CA SER A 134 -12.37 3.28 10.24
C SER A 134 -13.81 2.77 10.32
N GLY A 135 -14.17 1.94 11.31
CA GLY A 135 -15.52 1.40 11.48
C GLY A 135 -15.91 0.39 10.40
N VAL A 136 -14.94 -0.39 9.88
CA VAL A 136 -15.16 -1.43 8.86
C VAL A 136 -14.62 -2.80 9.29
N ALA A 137 -14.44 -3.02 10.59
CA ALA A 137 -13.92 -4.27 11.13
C ALA A 137 -14.85 -5.47 10.90
N ASP A 138 -16.15 -5.22 10.75
CA ASP A 138 -17.22 -6.18 10.50
C ASP A 138 -17.39 -6.53 9.01
N LYS A 139 -16.67 -5.83 8.12
CA LYS A 139 -16.75 -6.08 6.69
C LYS A 139 -15.99 -7.34 6.28
N PRO A 140 -16.38 -7.99 5.16
CA PRO A 140 -15.81 -9.25 4.72
C PRO A 140 -14.36 -9.09 4.23
N VAL A 141 -13.40 -9.16 5.15
CA VAL A 141 -11.96 -9.12 4.85
C VAL A 141 -11.27 -10.41 5.25
N ARG A 142 -10.55 -11.01 4.32
CA ARG A 142 -9.60 -12.09 4.58
C ARG A 142 -8.20 -11.48 4.73
N TRP A 143 -7.68 -11.54 5.93
CA TRP A 143 -6.34 -11.03 6.27
C TRP A 143 -5.32 -12.18 6.16
N ILE A 144 -4.41 -12.07 5.20
CA ILE A 144 -3.46 -13.12 4.86
C ILE A 144 -2.04 -12.63 5.07
N VAL A 145 -1.24 -13.37 5.82
CA VAL A 145 0.21 -13.16 5.95
C VAL A 145 0.89 -14.20 5.10
N ASP A 146 1.34 -13.82 3.91
CA ASP A 146 1.92 -14.76 2.95
C ASP A 146 2.74 -14.04 1.86
N ASP A 147 3.55 -14.81 1.13
CA ASP A 147 4.14 -14.40 -0.12
C ASP A 147 3.06 -14.26 -1.21
N CYS A 148 3.05 -13.12 -1.90
CA CYS A 148 2.00 -12.79 -2.86
C CYS A 148 1.98 -13.74 -4.07
N ILE A 149 3.13 -14.15 -4.59
CA ILE A 149 3.21 -15.09 -5.72
C ILE A 149 2.62 -16.44 -5.32
N LYS A 150 3.06 -16.98 -4.19
CA LYS A 150 2.56 -18.27 -3.68
C LYS A 150 1.08 -18.21 -3.36
N PHE A 151 0.60 -17.06 -2.86
CA PHE A 151 -0.83 -16.87 -2.61
C PHE A 151 -1.62 -16.95 -3.91
N VAL A 152 -1.24 -16.19 -4.94
CA VAL A 152 -1.93 -16.17 -6.24
C VAL A 152 -1.91 -17.56 -6.89
N GLN A 153 -0.78 -18.27 -6.88
CA GLN A 153 -0.71 -19.64 -7.37
C GLN A 153 -1.69 -20.58 -6.68
N ARG A 154 -1.96 -20.38 -5.38
CA ARG A 154 -2.99 -21.17 -4.69
C ARG A 154 -4.41 -20.76 -5.07
N GLU A 155 -4.67 -19.49 -5.29
CA GLU A 155 -5.97 -18.99 -5.75
C GLU A 155 -6.29 -19.49 -7.17
N ILE A 156 -5.29 -19.58 -8.06
CA ILE A 156 -5.42 -20.21 -9.39
C ILE A 156 -5.87 -21.66 -9.24
N ARG A 157 -5.16 -22.47 -8.41
CA ARG A 157 -5.52 -23.89 -8.19
C ARG A 157 -6.90 -24.08 -7.56
N ARG A 158 -7.41 -23.07 -6.83
CA ARG A 158 -8.75 -23.09 -6.21
C ARG A 158 -9.85 -22.59 -7.16
N GLY A 159 -9.47 -22.07 -8.32
CA GLY A 159 -10.41 -21.46 -9.25
C GLY A 159 -11.04 -20.15 -8.75
N ASN A 160 -10.41 -19.48 -7.78
CA ASN A 160 -10.89 -18.20 -7.28
C ASN A 160 -10.63 -17.09 -8.28
N LYS A 161 -11.62 -16.20 -8.46
CA LYS A 161 -11.58 -15.06 -9.37
C LYS A 161 -11.88 -13.77 -8.62
N TYR A 162 -11.33 -12.66 -9.12
CA TYR A 162 -11.42 -11.33 -8.53
C TYR A 162 -11.78 -10.28 -9.58
N ASP A 163 -12.62 -9.33 -9.19
CA ASP A 163 -13.12 -8.27 -10.07
C ASP A 163 -12.19 -7.07 -10.09
N ILE A 164 -11.48 -6.84 -9.00
CA ILE A 164 -10.46 -5.79 -8.88
C ILE A 164 -9.20 -6.39 -8.27
N ILE A 165 -8.05 -6.13 -8.90
CA ILE A 165 -6.75 -6.52 -8.34
C ILE A 165 -5.90 -5.27 -8.16
N ILE A 166 -5.37 -5.07 -6.95
CA ILE A 166 -4.49 -3.97 -6.59
C ILE A 166 -3.10 -4.54 -6.31
N LEU A 167 -2.10 -3.98 -6.97
CA LEU A 167 -0.70 -4.37 -6.90
C LEU A 167 0.14 -3.16 -6.51
N ASP A 168 0.79 -3.22 -5.36
CA ASP A 168 1.73 -2.18 -4.89
C ASP A 168 3.09 -2.80 -4.52
N PRO A 169 3.74 -3.50 -5.47
CA PRO A 169 4.96 -4.25 -5.19
C PRO A 169 6.13 -3.31 -4.87
N PRO A 170 6.91 -3.62 -3.83
CA PRO A 170 8.15 -2.90 -3.58
C PRO A 170 9.20 -3.23 -4.66
N SER A 171 10.20 -2.35 -4.84
CA SER A 171 11.34 -2.66 -5.73
C SER A 171 12.07 -3.92 -5.27
N TYR A 172 12.18 -4.11 -3.95
CA TYR A 172 12.76 -5.28 -3.29
C TYR A 172 11.94 -5.65 -2.05
N GLY A 173 11.74 -6.94 -1.83
CA GLY A 173 11.04 -7.46 -0.66
C GLY A 173 11.50 -8.84 -0.22
N ARG A 174 11.10 -9.24 0.99
CA ARG A 174 11.29 -10.59 1.50
C ARG A 174 9.95 -11.16 1.97
N GLY A 175 9.65 -12.34 1.51
CA GLY A 175 8.51 -13.12 1.97
C GLY A 175 8.69 -13.65 3.39
N PRO A 176 7.62 -14.16 4.02
CA PRO A 176 7.64 -14.60 5.41
C PRO A 176 8.52 -15.84 5.67
N LYS A 177 8.92 -16.57 4.62
CA LYS A 177 9.80 -17.75 4.69
C LYS A 177 11.15 -17.52 4.02
N GLY A 178 11.53 -16.24 3.78
CA GLY A 178 12.79 -15.86 3.16
C GLY A 178 12.76 -15.79 1.63
N GLU A 179 11.58 -15.87 1.03
CA GLU A 179 11.41 -15.62 -0.41
C GLU A 179 11.97 -14.24 -0.75
N ILE A 180 12.58 -14.12 -1.92
CA ILE A 180 13.13 -12.85 -2.41
C ILE A 180 12.25 -12.37 -3.55
N TRP A 181 11.81 -11.12 -3.44
CA TRP A 181 11.13 -10.38 -4.48
C TRP A 181 12.05 -9.29 -5.05
N HIS A 182 12.27 -9.33 -6.35
CA HIS A 182 12.85 -8.25 -7.15
C HIS A 182 11.86 -7.86 -8.23
N LEU A 183 11.42 -6.61 -8.23
CA LEU A 183 10.36 -6.14 -9.11
C LEU A 183 10.76 -6.30 -10.59
N GLU A 184 11.97 -5.88 -10.95
CA GLU A 184 12.46 -5.89 -12.33
C GLU A 184 12.54 -7.31 -12.92
N ASP A 185 12.82 -8.31 -12.07
CA ASP A 185 12.97 -9.70 -12.51
C ASP A 185 11.64 -10.46 -12.55
N GLN A 186 10.65 -10.06 -11.74
CA GLN A 186 9.50 -10.91 -11.45
C GLN A 186 8.14 -10.27 -11.81
N LEU A 187 8.10 -8.97 -12.10
CA LEU A 187 6.83 -8.27 -12.31
C LEU A 187 6.07 -8.84 -13.51
N TYR A 188 6.76 -9.07 -14.64
CA TYR A 188 6.12 -9.58 -15.84
C TYR A 188 5.47 -10.96 -15.60
N ASP A 189 6.24 -11.91 -15.07
CA ASP A 189 5.72 -13.25 -14.79
C ASP A 189 4.60 -13.22 -13.74
N PHE A 190 4.68 -12.29 -12.78
CA PHE A 190 3.65 -12.14 -11.77
C PHE A 190 2.34 -11.59 -12.37
N VAL A 191 2.41 -10.66 -13.32
CA VAL A 191 1.21 -10.17 -14.02
C VAL A 191 0.55 -11.30 -14.82
N GLN A 192 1.32 -12.20 -15.45
CA GLN A 192 0.77 -13.38 -16.13
C GLN A 192 0.02 -14.32 -15.16
N LEU A 193 0.45 -14.39 -13.91
CA LEU A 193 -0.30 -15.13 -12.88
C LEU A 193 -1.57 -14.38 -12.44
N ILE A 194 -1.49 -13.05 -12.36
CA ILE A 194 -2.62 -12.19 -11.98
C ILE A 194 -3.77 -12.30 -12.99
N GLU A 195 -3.46 -12.35 -14.28
CA GLU A 195 -4.45 -12.54 -15.36
C GLU A 195 -5.31 -13.80 -15.12
N GLN A 196 -4.70 -14.88 -14.63
CA GLN A 196 -5.40 -16.14 -14.38
C GLN A 196 -6.38 -16.08 -13.21
N VAL A 197 -6.34 -15.07 -12.36
CA VAL A 197 -7.28 -14.87 -11.24
C VAL A 197 -8.21 -13.68 -11.46
N LEU A 198 -8.15 -13.01 -12.60
CA LEU A 198 -9.17 -12.03 -12.99
C LEU A 198 -10.49 -12.73 -13.33
N SER A 199 -11.60 -12.11 -12.98
CA SER A 199 -12.92 -12.51 -13.45
C SER A 199 -13.12 -12.10 -14.91
N ASP A 200 -14.04 -12.78 -15.61
CA ASP A 200 -14.32 -12.49 -17.03
C ASP A 200 -14.90 -11.08 -17.23
N ASP A 201 -15.54 -10.53 -16.20
CA ASP A 201 -16.11 -9.19 -16.15
C ASP A 201 -15.36 -8.29 -15.14
N ALA A 202 -14.05 -8.42 -15.06
CA ALA A 202 -13.19 -7.65 -14.18
C ALA A 202 -13.38 -6.14 -14.39
N LEU A 203 -13.39 -5.40 -13.27
CA LEU A 203 -13.61 -3.96 -13.26
C LEU A 203 -12.31 -3.17 -13.42
N ALA A 204 -11.22 -3.63 -12.80
CA ALA A 204 -9.93 -2.95 -12.86
C ALA A 204 -8.75 -3.81 -12.40
N VAL A 205 -7.58 -3.51 -12.96
CA VAL A 205 -6.27 -3.84 -12.39
C VAL A 205 -5.54 -2.54 -12.10
N LEU A 206 -5.08 -2.37 -10.87
CA LEU A 206 -4.32 -1.21 -10.44
C LEU A 206 -2.89 -1.64 -10.09
N LEU A 207 -1.92 -1.14 -10.83
CA LEU A 207 -0.50 -1.40 -10.60
C LEU A 207 0.21 -0.10 -10.23
N ASN A 208 0.79 -0.05 -9.03
CA ASN A 208 1.65 1.03 -8.59
C ASN A 208 3.12 0.63 -8.66
N SER A 209 3.99 1.61 -8.84
CA SER A 209 5.43 1.43 -8.67
C SER A 209 6.08 2.70 -8.15
N TYR A 210 6.99 2.52 -7.19
CA TYR A 210 7.91 3.54 -6.70
C TYR A 210 9.34 3.33 -7.23
N THR A 211 9.50 2.38 -8.14
CA THR A 211 10.81 2.01 -8.70
C THR A 211 11.25 3.03 -9.74
N THR A 212 12.43 3.59 -9.54
CA THR A 212 13.05 4.51 -10.51
C THR A 212 13.34 3.75 -11.81
N GLY A 213 12.99 4.35 -12.95
CA GLY A 213 13.20 3.75 -14.28
C GLY A 213 12.01 2.97 -14.83
N LEU A 214 11.02 2.62 -14.01
CA LEU A 214 9.79 1.99 -14.47
C LEU A 214 8.71 3.05 -14.73
N SER A 215 8.51 3.40 -16.01
CA SER A 215 7.51 4.39 -16.39
C SER A 215 6.10 3.81 -16.43
N ALA A 216 5.08 4.69 -16.32
CA ALA A 216 3.68 4.29 -16.47
C ALA A 216 3.39 3.63 -17.83
N SER A 217 4.09 4.05 -18.89
CA SER A 217 3.97 3.42 -20.22
C SER A 217 4.46 1.99 -20.22
N VAL A 218 5.59 1.70 -19.58
CA VAL A 218 6.10 0.33 -19.43
C VAL A 218 5.12 -0.52 -18.63
N MET A 219 4.62 -0.02 -17.50
CA MET A 219 3.62 -0.73 -16.70
C MET A 219 2.34 -1.04 -17.48
N LYS A 220 1.89 -0.09 -18.34
CA LYS A 220 0.74 -0.31 -19.23
C LYS A 220 0.96 -1.42 -20.25
N TYR A 221 2.18 -1.58 -20.77
CA TYR A 221 2.50 -2.65 -21.71
C TYR A 221 2.67 -4.03 -21.05
N ILE A 222 2.91 -4.05 -19.74
CA ILE A 222 3.01 -5.29 -18.95
C ILE A 222 1.61 -5.81 -18.60
N LEU A 223 0.65 -4.92 -18.34
CA LEU A 223 -0.77 -5.22 -18.08
C LEU A 223 -1.54 -5.52 -19.37
#